data_2a0a212898c5151a7bc6f06434de7c3b
#
_entry.id   2a0a212898c5151a7bc6f06434de7c3b
#
_cell.length_a   1.000
_cell.length_b   1.000
_cell.length_c   1.000
_cell.angle_alpha   90.00
_cell.angle_beta   90.00
_cell.angle_gamma   90.00
#
_symmetry.space_group_name_H-M   'P 1'
#
loop_
_entity.id
_entity.type
_entity.pdbx_description
1 polymer ?
#
loop_
_entity_poly.entity_id
_entity_poly.type
_entity_poly.pdbx_seq_one_letter_code
_entity_poly.pdbx_strand_id
1 'polypeptide(L)'
;MYELQPQRVIELVLGSSLLASFGIVSLMSLVARRYAFPRILEGMIAGDFAGSRLSETCAELCKKMNITGVNLREATVGNAFCLDNKGRKVVAVSPELVSSMSPAEVEAVIAHELSHLKNKDSREKGLARLAKFAFVFDPVLHLVEAAVHRERELLADQSSVKYTQKPLALASALLKVHSAFHASLPGPGAGLFVGRKGKGLLSRYPDLDRRVQRLIDMAREMKTQTILA
;
A
#
# COMPACT_ATOMS: atom_id res chain seq x y z
N MET A 1 -30.61 48.49 -20.48
CA MET A 1 -29.19 48.14 -20.51
C MET A 1 -28.77 47.83 -19.07
N TYR A 2 -28.62 46.55 -18.73
CA TYR A 2 -28.21 46.18 -17.35
C TYR A 2 -26.71 46.34 -17.25
N GLU A 3 -26.21 47.42 -16.62
CA GLU A 3 -24.79 47.52 -16.24
C GLU A 3 -24.53 46.54 -15.09
N LEU A 4 -23.74 45.52 -15.37
CA LEU A 4 -23.24 44.63 -14.35
C LEU A 4 -22.31 45.42 -13.42
N GLN A 5 -22.67 45.51 -12.15
CA GLN A 5 -21.84 46.19 -11.16
C GLN A 5 -20.42 45.56 -11.15
N PRO A 6 -19.34 46.36 -11.17
CA PRO A 6 -17.96 45.86 -11.26
C PRO A 6 -17.63 44.80 -10.20
N GLN A 7 -18.17 44.92 -9.00
CA GLN A 7 -18.02 43.95 -7.93
C GLN A 7 -18.56 42.54 -8.30
N ARG A 8 -19.73 42.45 -8.92
CA ARG A 8 -20.30 41.16 -9.35
C ARG A 8 -19.52 40.52 -10.48
N VAL A 9 -18.90 41.33 -11.34
CA VAL A 9 -18.02 40.81 -12.41
C VAL A 9 -16.77 40.19 -11.78
N ILE A 10 -16.15 40.86 -10.79
CA ILE A 10 -15.00 40.35 -10.07
C ILE A 10 -15.33 39.07 -9.33
N GLU A 11 -16.43 38.99 -8.61
CA GLU A 11 -16.88 37.79 -7.91
C GLU A 11 -17.12 36.61 -8.88
N LEU A 12 -17.75 36.85 -10.03
CA LEU A 12 -17.98 35.83 -11.05
C LEU A 12 -16.66 35.33 -11.66
N VAL A 13 -15.74 36.23 -11.97
CA VAL A 13 -14.42 35.86 -12.53
C VAL A 13 -13.58 35.10 -11.50
N LEU A 14 -13.53 35.52 -10.25
CA LEU A 14 -12.83 34.83 -9.19
C LEU A 14 -13.48 33.47 -8.91
N GLY A 15 -14.80 33.39 -8.81
CA GLY A 15 -15.52 32.15 -8.59
C GLY A 15 -15.31 31.14 -9.71
N SER A 16 -15.42 31.60 -10.98
CA SER A 16 -15.22 30.74 -12.15
C SER A 16 -13.76 30.26 -12.28
N SER A 17 -12.78 31.14 -12.01
CA SER A 17 -11.36 30.75 -12.04
C SER A 17 -10.99 29.75 -10.93
N LEU A 18 -11.54 29.89 -9.75
CA LEU A 18 -11.36 28.91 -8.66
C LEU A 18 -11.98 27.56 -9.04
N LEU A 19 -13.19 27.53 -9.59
CA LEU A 19 -13.83 26.31 -10.05
C LEU A 19 -13.05 25.63 -11.19
N ALA A 20 -12.58 26.40 -12.16
CA ALA A 20 -11.76 25.88 -13.25
C ALA A 20 -10.43 25.31 -12.75
N SER A 21 -9.74 26.02 -11.85
CA SER A 21 -8.49 25.55 -11.24
C SER A 21 -8.71 24.25 -10.44
N PHE A 22 -9.81 24.19 -9.68
CA PHE A 22 -10.22 22.99 -8.97
C PHE A 22 -10.43 21.80 -9.92
N GLY A 23 -11.17 22.02 -11.02
CA GLY A 23 -11.41 20.99 -12.03
C GLY A 23 -10.12 20.48 -12.68
N ILE A 24 -9.22 21.38 -13.05
CA ILE A 24 -7.92 21.05 -13.67
C ILE A 24 -7.07 20.21 -12.69
N VAL A 25 -6.90 20.66 -11.45
CA VAL A 25 -6.10 19.94 -10.45
C VAL A 25 -6.68 18.57 -10.15
N SER A 26 -8.00 18.46 -10.06
CA SER A 26 -8.69 17.19 -9.85
C SER A 26 -8.49 16.24 -11.04
N LEU A 27 -8.61 16.73 -12.26
CA LEU A 27 -8.38 15.95 -13.49
C LEU A 27 -6.91 15.50 -13.58
N MET A 28 -5.96 16.40 -13.35
CA MET A 28 -4.53 16.06 -13.34
C MET A 28 -4.19 15.01 -12.28
N SER A 29 -4.76 15.14 -11.08
CA SER A 29 -4.60 14.16 -10.00
C SER A 29 -5.15 12.78 -10.40
N LEU A 30 -6.31 12.75 -11.06
CA LEU A 30 -6.92 11.51 -11.55
C LEU A 30 -6.07 10.86 -12.64
N VAL A 31 -5.59 11.65 -13.61
CA VAL A 31 -4.71 11.18 -14.70
C VAL A 31 -3.39 10.65 -14.14
N ALA A 32 -2.75 11.38 -13.22
CA ALA A 32 -1.52 10.96 -12.58
C ALA A 32 -1.71 9.63 -11.83
N ARG A 33 -2.76 9.48 -11.04
CA ARG A 33 -3.06 8.23 -10.31
C ARG A 33 -3.40 7.08 -11.24
N ARG A 34 -4.04 7.36 -12.39
CA ARG A 34 -4.51 6.32 -13.32
C ARG A 34 -3.43 5.82 -14.27
N TYR A 35 -2.50 6.71 -14.66
CA TYR A 35 -1.54 6.42 -15.72
C TYR A 35 -0.07 6.58 -15.29
N ALA A 36 0.28 7.62 -14.54
CA ALA A 36 1.66 7.87 -14.16
C ALA A 36 2.13 6.93 -13.06
N PHE A 37 1.35 6.75 -12.01
CA PHE A 37 1.73 5.93 -10.86
C PHE A 37 1.97 4.45 -11.21
N PRO A 38 1.10 3.76 -11.97
CA PRO A 38 1.39 2.38 -12.40
C PRO A 38 2.66 2.27 -13.26
N ARG A 39 2.91 3.24 -14.15
CA ARG A 39 4.13 3.25 -14.98
C ARG A 39 5.41 3.46 -14.17
N ILE A 40 5.36 4.33 -13.15
CA ILE A 40 6.48 4.52 -12.23
C ILE A 40 6.78 3.20 -11.49
N LEU A 41 5.75 2.52 -10.98
CA LEU A 41 5.91 1.23 -10.30
C LEU A 41 6.44 0.14 -11.25
N GLU A 42 5.94 0.08 -12.49
CA GLU A 42 6.45 -0.83 -13.51
C GLU A 42 7.93 -0.56 -13.82
N GLY A 43 8.36 0.70 -13.85
CA GLY A 43 9.76 1.09 -14.01
C GLY A 43 10.67 0.70 -12.83
N MET A 44 10.08 0.37 -11.66
CA MET A 44 10.80 -0.12 -10.49
C MET A 44 10.93 -1.66 -10.47
N ILE A 45 10.42 -2.34 -11.47
CA ILE A 45 10.51 -3.79 -11.63
C ILE A 45 11.66 -4.09 -12.58
N ALA A 46 12.61 -4.94 -12.13
CA ALA A 46 13.77 -5.32 -12.91
C ALA A 46 13.65 -6.78 -13.44
N GLY A 47 14.35 -7.69 -12.81
CA GLY A 47 14.50 -9.07 -13.22
C GLY A 47 13.36 -10.00 -12.79
N ASP A 48 13.58 -11.28 -13.05
CA ASP A 48 12.73 -12.38 -12.59
C ASP A 48 13.45 -13.22 -11.53
N PHE A 49 12.76 -13.58 -10.47
CA PHE A 49 13.19 -14.64 -9.56
C PHE A 49 12.88 -16.04 -10.08
N ALA A 50 12.80 -16.23 -11.41
CA ALA A 50 12.45 -17.49 -12.02
C ALA A 50 13.38 -18.62 -11.58
N GLY A 51 12.81 -19.76 -11.16
CA GLY A 51 13.58 -20.93 -10.71
C GLY A 51 14.24 -20.81 -9.34
N SER A 52 13.98 -19.73 -8.60
CA SER A 52 14.47 -19.58 -7.24
C SER A 52 13.52 -20.22 -6.21
N ARG A 53 14.06 -20.61 -5.04
CA ARG A 53 13.26 -21.06 -3.89
C ARG A 53 12.20 -20.03 -3.48
N LEU A 54 12.46 -18.76 -3.73
CA LEU A 54 11.52 -17.66 -3.47
C LEU A 54 10.30 -17.74 -4.39
N SER A 55 10.49 -18.10 -5.65
CA SER A 55 9.41 -18.31 -6.61
C SER A 55 8.50 -19.47 -6.20
N GLU A 56 9.09 -20.56 -5.71
CA GLU A 56 8.35 -21.72 -5.18
C GLU A 56 7.50 -21.32 -3.96
N THR A 57 8.11 -20.62 -3.00
CA THR A 57 7.42 -20.09 -1.81
C THR A 57 6.24 -19.17 -2.19
N CYS A 58 6.44 -18.29 -3.16
CA CYS A 58 5.37 -17.42 -3.66
C CYS A 58 4.25 -18.23 -4.32
N ALA A 59 4.56 -19.26 -5.11
CA ALA A 59 3.58 -20.13 -5.76
C ALA A 59 2.76 -20.91 -4.72
N GLU A 60 3.41 -21.45 -3.68
CA GLU A 60 2.72 -22.15 -2.59
C GLU A 60 1.77 -21.23 -1.82
N LEU A 61 2.21 -20.02 -1.50
CA LEU A 61 1.38 -19.01 -0.85
C LEU A 61 0.20 -18.60 -1.73
N CYS A 62 0.42 -18.41 -3.03
CA CYS A 62 -0.64 -18.14 -4.00
C CYS A 62 -1.70 -19.25 -4.00
N LYS A 63 -1.27 -20.51 -3.97
CA LYS A 63 -2.17 -21.67 -3.88
C LYS A 63 -2.96 -21.66 -2.57
N LYS A 64 -2.29 -21.48 -1.41
CA LYS A 64 -2.94 -21.42 -0.10
C LYS A 64 -3.95 -20.26 0.01
N MET A 65 -3.63 -19.12 -0.61
CA MET A 65 -4.47 -17.93 -0.58
C MET A 65 -5.53 -17.89 -1.69
N ASN A 66 -5.53 -18.88 -2.60
CA ASN A 66 -6.40 -18.95 -3.77
C ASN A 66 -6.28 -17.70 -4.67
N ILE A 67 -5.04 -17.34 -5.00
CA ILE A 67 -4.71 -16.23 -5.89
C ILE A 67 -4.04 -16.81 -7.14
N THR A 68 -4.49 -16.39 -8.32
CA THR A 68 -3.94 -16.86 -9.60
C THR A 68 -3.29 -15.73 -10.40
N GLY A 69 -2.34 -16.09 -11.26
CA GLY A 69 -1.73 -15.16 -12.20
C GLY A 69 -0.77 -14.14 -11.56
N VAL A 70 -0.13 -14.51 -10.46
CA VAL A 70 0.88 -13.67 -9.80
C VAL A 70 2.28 -14.03 -10.32
N ASN A 71 3.04 -13.01 -10.71
CA ASN A 71 4.44 -13.12 -11.07
C ASN A 71 5.31 -12.49 -9.98
N LEU A 72 6.30 -13.23 -9.50
CA LEU A 72 7.31 -12.69 -8.58
C LEU A 72 8.44 -12.07 -9.40
N ARG A 73 8.78 -10.81 -9.08
CA ARG A 73 9.77 -10.01 -9.79
C ARG A 73 10.76 -9.36 -8.84
N GLU A 74 11.93 -9.00 -9.35
CA GLU A 74 12.90 -8.18 -8.63
C GLU A 74 12.47 -6.72 -8.65
N ALA A 75 12.59 -6.04 -7.50
CA ALA A 75 12.42 -4.61 -7.37
C ALA A 75 13.77 -3.91 -7.40
N THR A 76 13.86 -2.78 -8.10
CA THR A 76 15.06 -1.92 -8.12
C THR A 76 15.19 -1.02 -6.89
N VAL A 77 14.14 -0.94 -6.09
CA VAL A 77 14.09 -0.17 -4.84
C VAL A 77 14.17 -1.12 -3.67
N GLY A 78 14.88 -0.75 -2.61
CA GLY A 78 15.12 -1.57 -1.42
C GLY A 78 13.86 -1.88 -0.60
N ASN A 79 12.80 -2.41 -1.23
CA ASN A 79 11.50 -2.68 -0.61
C ASN A 79 10.80 -3.88 -1.26
N ALA A 80 9.60 -4.21 -0.73
CA ALA A 80 8.63 -5.08 -1.37
C ALA A 80 7.36 -4.29 -1.68
N PHE A 81 6.70 -4.61 -2.80
CA PHE A 81 5.42 -4.03 -3.17
C PHE A 81 4.65 -4.94 -4.13
N CYS A 82 3.34 -4.74 -4.19
CA CYS A 82 2.51 -5.43 -5.17
C CYS A 82 1.85 -4.47 -6.16
N LEU A 83 1.64 -4.96 -7.37
CA LEU A 83 0.98 -4.24 -8.45
C LEU A 83 -0.08 -5.12 -9.10
N ASP A 84 -1.29 -4.59 -9.27
CA ASP A 84 -2.32 -5.18 -10.13
C ASP A 84 -2.67 -4.17 -11.22
N ASN A 85 -2.15 -4.39 -12.42
CA ASN A 85 -2.44 -3.57 -13.58
C ASN A 85 -3.18 -4.41 -14.62
N LYS A 86 -4.49 -4.16 -14.78
CA LYS A 86 -5.36 -4.82 -15.77
C LYS A 86 -5.32 -6.35 -15.74
N GLY A 87 -5.22 -6.94 -14.55
CA GLY A 87 -5.15 -8.38 -14.36
C GLY A 87 -3.73 -8.97 -14.37
N ARG A 88 -2.71 -8.16 -14.68
CA ARG A 88 -1.31 -8.53 -14.48
C ARG A 88 -0.96 -8.28 -13.02
N LYS A 89 -0.87 -9.34 -12.23
CA LYS A 89 -0.53 -9.30 -10.83
C LYS A 89 0.97 -9.53 -10.64
N VAL A 90 1.64 -8.63 -9.98
CA VAL A 90 3.07 -8.71 -9.71
C VAL A 90 3.31 -8.47 -8.22
N VAL A 91 4.15 -9.31 -7.62
CA VAL A 91 4.80 -9.03 -6.34
C VAL A 91 6.26 -8.77 -6.65
N ALA A 92 6.76 -7.61 -6.28
CA ALA A 92 8.16 -7.22 -6.49
C ALA A 92 8.86 -7.12 -5.13
N VAL A 93 10.05 -7.72 -5.02
CA VAL A 93 10.87 -7.73 -3.80
C VAL A 93 12.30 -7.39 -4.19
N SER A 94 12.97 -6.52 -3.44
CA SER A 94 14.36 -6.20 -3.76
C SER A 94 15.32 -7.30 -3.29
N PRO A 95 16.39 -7.59 -4.06
CA PRO A 95 17.42 -8.53 -3.66
C PRO A 95 18.08 -8.17 -2.33
N GLU A 96 18.28 -6.87 -2.06
CA GLU A 96 18.85 -6.38 -0.81
C GLU A 96 17.95 -6.73 0.39
N LEU A 97 16.64 -6.61 0.22
CA LEU A 97 15.67 -6.96 1.25
C LEU A 97 15.71 -8.48 1.51
N VAL A 98 15.72 -9.28 0.45
CA VAL A 98 15.81 -10.76 0.55
C VAL A 98 17.09 -11.17 1.26
N SER A 99 18.24 -10.57 0.96
CA SER A 99 19.52 -10.89 1.58
C SER A 99 19.62 -10.51 3.07
N SER A 100 18.87 -9.49 3.49
CA SER A 100 18.83 -9.00 4.87
C SER A 100 17.86 -9.78 5.77
N MET A 101 17.03 -10.64 5.20
CA MET A 101 15.95 -11.35 5.87
C MET A 101 16.18 -12.86 5.91
N SER A 102 15.66 -13.51 6.96
CA SER A 102 15.54 -14.96 7.00
C SER A 102 14.45 -15.44 6.02
N PRO A 103 14.47 -16.70 5.59
CA PRO A 103 13.44 -17.25 4.71
C PRO A 103 12.02 -17.11 5.28
N ALA A 104 11.85 -17.19 6.60
CA ALA A 104 10.56 -17.03 7.26
C ALA A 104 10.06 -15.58 7.20
N GLU A 105 10.96 -14.59 7.32
CA GLU A 105 10.64 -13.18 7.20
C GLU A 105 10.23 -12.83 5.76
N VAL A 106 10.97 -13.33 4.77
CA VAL A 106 10.65 -13.12 3.35
C VAL A 106 9.30 -13.75 3.00
N GLU A 107 9.02 -14.98 3.47
CA GLU A 107 7.73 -15.62 3.30
C GLU A 107 6.59 -14.78 3.88
N ALA A 108 6.78 -14.22 5.09
CA ALA A 108 5.80 -13.38 5.75
C ALA A 108 5.54 -12.07 4.97
N VAL A 109 6.59 -11.44 4.43
CA VAL A 109 6.47 -10.24 3.57
C VAL A 109 5.73 -10.56 2.27
N ILE A 110 6.06 -11.66 1.60
CA ILE A 110 5.35 -12.06 0.38
C ILE A 110 3.88 -12.32 0.67
N ALA A 111 3.55 -13.00 1.78
CA ALA A 111 2.16 -13.25 2.17
C ALA A 111 1.41 -11.95 2.48
N HIS A 112 2.08 -10.96 3.06
CA HIS A 112 1.52 -9.63 3.29
C HIS A 112 1.20 -8.92 1.96
N GLU A 113 2.12 -8.90 1.00
CA GLU A 113 1.91 -8.31 -0.32
C GLU A 113 0.81 -9.04 -1.12
N LEU A 114 0.76 -10.37 -1.04
CA LEU A 114 -0.31 -11.16 -1.64
C LEU A 114 -1.68 -10.84 -1.05
N SER A 115 -1.75 -10.50 0.25
CA SER A 115 -2.99 -10.06 0.89
C SER A 115 -3.53 -8.78 0.28
N HIS A 116 -2.66 -7.84 -0.07
CA HIS A 116 -3.06 -6.63 -0.78
C HIS A 116 -3.62 -6.92 -2.17
N LEU A 117 -3.03 -7.88 -2.91
CA LEU A 117 -3.55 -8.32 -4.19
C LEU A 117 -4.92 -8.99 -4.05
N LYS A 118 -5.09 -9.86 -3.05
CA LYS A 118 -6.36 -10.54 -2.78
C LYS A 118 -7.49 -9.57 -2.46
N ASN A 119 -7.22 -8.59 -1.60
CA ASN A 119 -8.22 -7.64 -1.13
C ASN A 119 -8.58 -6.56 -2.18
N LYS A 120 -7.71 -6.30 -3.16
CA LYS A 120 -8.01 -5.38 -4.27
C LYS A 120 -9.01 -5.94 -5.28
N ASP A 121 -9.11 -7.27 -5.41
CA ASP A 121 -10.11 -7.92 -6.26
C ASP A 121 -11.53 -7.80 -5.68
N SER A 122 -11.69 -7.46 -4.42
CA SER A 122 -12.98 -7.33 -3.77
C SER A 122 -13.60 -5.94 -3.97
N ARG A 123 -14.33 -5.76 -5.08
CA ARG A 123 -15.51 -4.88 -5.20
C ARG A 123 -15.42 -3.35 -5.06
N GLU A 124 -14.28 -2.71 -4.87
CA GLU A 124 -14.22 -1.24 -4.72
C GLU A 124 -14.26 -0.46 -6.05
N LYS A 125 -14.56 -1.11 -7.17
CA LYS A 125 -14.27 -0.54 -8.50
C LYS A 125 -15.24 0.53 -9.02
N GLY A 126 -16.33 0.82 -8.37
CA GLY A 126 -17.34 1.76 -8.90
C GLY A 126 -17.59 3.00 -8.02
N LEU A 127 -18.21 2.81 -6.89
CA LEU A 127 -18.79 3.90 -6.08
C LEU A 127 -17.74 4.71 -5.30
N ALA A 128 -16.73 4.03 -4.73
CA ALA A 128 -15.64 4.70 -4.02
C ALA A 128 -14.77 5.57 -4.96
N ARG A 129 -14.70 5.20 -6.25
CA ARG A 129 -13.98 5.98 -7.25
C ARG A 129 -14.70 7.26 -7.61
N LEU A 130 -16.04 7.23 -7.70
CA LEU A 130 -16.88 8.41 -7.90
C LEU A 130 -16.88 9.35 -6.70
N ALA A 131 -16.98 8.81 -5.50
CA ALA A 131 -16.87 9.60 -4.27
C ALA A 131 -15.52 10.30 -4.15
N LYS A 132 -14.41 9.63 -4.49
CA LYS A 132 -13.07 10.24 -4.53
C LYS A 132 -12.96 11.39 -5.52
N PHE A 133 -13.70 11.35 -6.62
CA PHE A 133 -13.70 12.42 -7.60
C PHE A 133 -14.50 13.64 -7.12
N ALA A 134 -15.65 13.41 -6.50
CA ALA A 134 -16.53 14.47 -6.02
C ALA A 134 -15.98 15.23 -4.80
N PHE A 135 -15.16 14.59 -3.98
CA PHE A 135 -14.74 15.11 -2.68
C PHE A 135 -13.21 15.17 -2.48
N VAL A 136 -12.44 15.46 -3.56
CA VAL A 136 -10.96 15.49 -3.49
C VAL A 136 -10.41 16.46 -2.43
N PHE A 137 -11.15 17.52 -2.10
CA PHE A 137 -10.76 18.54 -1.12
C PHE A 137 -11.46 18.43 0.24
N ASP A 138 -12.27 17.40 0.44
CA ASP A 138 -12.95 17.20 1.73
C ASP A 138 -11.97 16.64 2.77
N PRO A 139 -11.65 17.38 3.85
CA PRO A 139 -10.75 16.92 4.89
C PRO A 139 -11.30 15.67 5.62
N VAL A 140 -12.61 15.50 5.71
CA VAL A 140 -13.24 14.31 6.31
C VAL A 140 -12.96 13.08 5.46
N LEU A 141 -13.03 13.20 4.14
CA LEU A 141 -12.72 12.10 3.24
C LEU A 141 -11.24 11.67 3.33
N HIS A 142 -10.32 12.63 3.51
CA HIS A 142 -8.92 12.32 3.74
C HIS A 142 -8.67 11.57 5.05
N LEU A 143 -9.42 11.90 6.11
CA LEU A 143 -9.39 11.18 7.38
C LEU A 143 -9.92 9.75 7.21
N VAL A 144 -11.04 9.58 6.51
CA VAL A 144 -11.62 8.27 6.20
C VAL A 144 -10.67 7.45 5.33
N GLU A 145 -10.08 8.03 4.29
CA GLU A 145 -9.08 7.34 3.44
C GLU A 145 -7.88 6.87 4.27
N ALA A 146 -7.37 7.72 5.16
CA ALA A 146 -6.27 7.36 6.05
C ALA A 146 -6.66 6.22 7.01
N ALA A 147 -7.88 6.23 7.56
CA ALA A 147 -8.38 5.17 8.41
C ALA A 147 -8.52 3.84 7.65
N VAL A 148 -9.08 3.86 6.44
CA VAL A 148 -9.20 2.69 5.57
C VAL A 148 -7.84 2.12 5.20
N HIS A 149 -6.85 2.96 4.89
CA HIS A 149 -5.50 2.48 4.63
C HIS A 149 -4.88 1.78 5.84
N ARG A 150 -5.02 2.36 7.04
CA ARG A 150 -4.53 1.73 8.27
C ARG A 150 -5.18 0.37 8.52
N GLU A 151 -6.49 0.26 8.31
CA GLU A 151 -7.20 -1.01 8.49
C GLU A 151 -6.75 -2.07 7.48
N ARG A 152 -6.50 -1.68 6.24
CA ARG A 152 -5.95 -2.57 5.21
C ARG A 152 -4.58 -3.14 5.57
N GLU A 153 -3.69 -2.34 6.14
CA GLU A 153 -2.39 -2.82 6.62
C GLU A 153 -2.57 -3.85 7.75
N LEU A 154 -3.46 -3.57 8.70
CA LEU A 154 -3.75 -4.50 9.80
C LEU A 154 -4.38 -5.80 9.30
N LEU A 155 -5.25 -5.74 8.31
CA LEU A 155 -5.84 -6.91 7.68
C LEU A 155 -4.82 -7.71 6.87
N ALA A 156 -3.86 -7.03 6.20
CA ALA A 156 -2.77 -7.69 5.50
C ALA A 156 -1.83 -8.41 6.48
N ASP A 157 -1.52 -7.80 7.62
CA ASP A 157 -0.75 -8.43 8.70
C ASP A 157 -1.46 -9.70 9.22
N GLN A 158 -2.75 -9.61 9.54
CA GLN A 158 -3.55 -10.76 9.98
C GLN A 158 -3.59 -11.87 8.93
N SER A 159 -3.76 -11.49 7.67
CA SER A 159 -3.81 -12.43 6.57
C SER A 159 -2.46 -13.12 6.38
N SER A 160 -1.36 -12.39 6.44
CA SER A 160 0.00 -12.95 6.41
C SER A 160 0.17 -13.99 7.52
N VAL A 161 -0.16 -13.62 8.75
CA VAL A 161 -0.07 -14.55 9.92
C VAL A 161 -0.97 -15.77 9.73
N LYS A 162 -2.19 -15.59 9.24
CA LYS A 162 -3.13 -16.71 8.98
C LYS A 162 -2.54 -17.77 8.05
N TYR A 163 -1.84 -17.35 6.99
CA TYR A 163 -1.34 -18.28 5.97
C TYR A 163 0.07 -18.80 6.27
N THR A 164 0.91 -18.01 6.95
CA THR A 164 2.29 -18.39 7.27
C THR A 164 2.44 -19.00 8.66
N GLN A 165 1.55 -18.71 9.59
CA GLN A 165 1.63 -19.06 11.01
C GLN A 165 2.91 -18.51 11.70
N LYS A 166 3.47 -17.39 11.19
CA LYS A 166 4.76 -16.82 11.61
C LYS A 166 4.64 -15.34 12.01
N PRO A 167 3.87 -14.98 13.05
CA PRO A 167 3.67 -13.58 13.42
C PRO A 167 4.95 -12.85 13.80
N LEU A 168 5.88 -13.51 14.53
CA LEU A 168 7.15 -12.90 14.93
C LEU A 168 8.09 -12.67 13.74
N ALA A 169 8.03 -13.52 12.71
CA ALA A 169 8.79 -13.30 11.49
C ALA A 169 8.30 -12.05 10.75
N LEU A 170 6.99 -11.82 10.67
CA LEU A 170 6.45 -10.59 10.10
C LEU A 170 6.81 -9.36 10.94
N ALA A 171 6.74 -9.44 12.26
CA ALA A 171 7.14 -8.34 13.15
C ALA A 171 8.62 -7.95 12.95
N SER A 172 9.51 -8.95 12.90
CA SER A 172 10.93 -8.73 12.63
C SER A 172 11.18 -8.14 11.23
N ALA A 173 10.48 -8.64 10.22
CA ALA A 173 10.55 -8.11 8.86
C ALA A 173 10.15 -6.65 8.80
N LEU A 174 9.05 -6.25 9.44
CA LEU A 174 8.59 -4.87 9.49
C LEU A 174 9.62 -3.93 10.13
N LEU A 175 10.28 -4.37 11.21
CA LEU A 175 11.34 -3.60 11.86
C LEU A 175 12.56 -3.44 10.93
N LYS A 176 12.96 -4.49 10.22
CA LYS A 176 14.08 -4.44 9.25
C LYS A 176 13.78 -3.53 8.07
N VAL A 177 12.59 -3.65 7.47
CA VAL A 177 12.15 -2.77 6.39
C VAL A 177 12.15 -1.32 6.84
N HIS A 178 11.64 -1.04 8.03
CA HIS A 178 11.62 0.32 8.58
C HIS A 178 13.02 0.88 8.80
N SER A 179 13.96 0.09 9.33
CA SER A 179 15.34 0.53 9.59
C SER A 179 16.13 0.75 8.28
N ALA A 180 16.02 -0.18 7.33
CA ALA A 180 16.67 -0.07 6.02
C ALA A 180 16.21 1.16 5.25
N PHE A 181 14.91 1.45 5.32
CA PHE A 181 14.31 2.60 4.65
C PHE A 181 14.79 3.95 5.23
N HIS A 182 14.94 4.05 6.54
CA HIS A 182 15.50 5.27 7.16
C HIS A 182 16.98 5.50 6.84
N ALA A 183 17.72 4.43 6.53
CA ALA A 183 19.13 4.52 6.16
C ALA A 183 19.37 4.93 4.69
N SER A 184 18.38 4.67 3.80
CA SER A 184 18.64 4.71 2.34
C SER A 184 18.15 5.94 1.61
N LEU A 185 17.31 6.81 2.18
CA LEU A 185 16.70 7.94 1.44
C LEU A 185 16.63 9.26 2.22
N PRO A 186 17.54 10.20 1.98
CA PRO A 186 17.28 11.61 2.20
C PRO A 186 16.54 12.17 0.97
N GLY A 187 15.19 12.20 0.98
CA GLY A 187 14.45 12.82 -0.12
C GLY A 187 12.92 12.73 -0.01
N PRO A 188 12.17 13.61 -0.69
CA PRO A 188 10.71 13.69 -0.62
C PRO A 188 9.95 12.48 -1.21
N GLY A 189 10.64 11.57 -1.95
CA GLY A 189 10.06 10.34 -2.48
C GLY A 189 9.96 9.19 -1.48
N ALA A 190 10.65 9.29 -0.35
CA ALA A 190 10.74 8.25 0.68
C ALA A 190 9.40 7.92 1.36
N GLY A 191 8.39 8.75 1.21
CA GLY A 191 7.10 8.57 1.87
C GLY A 191 6.08 7.69 1.15
N LEU A 192 6.45 7.09 -0.01
CA LEU A 192 5.47 6.39 -0.84
C LEU A 192 5.22 4.94 -0.42
N PHE A 193 6.17 4.26 0.23
CA PHE A 193 6.14 2.80 0.35
C PHE A 193 6.23 2.23 1.77
N VAL A 194 6.78 2.94 2.75
CA VAL A 194 6.86 2.45 4.13
C VAL A 194 6.55 3.57 5.11
N GLY A 195 5.71 3.27 6.07
CA GLY A 195 5.15 4.18 7.02
C GLY A 195 6.12 5.20 7.60
N ARG A 196 6.04 6.41 7.08
CA ARG A 196 6.56 7.59 7.75
C ARG A 196 5.97 7.61 9.16
N LYS A 197 6.74 7.93 10.19
CA LYS A 197 6.25 8.23 11.55
C LYS A 197 5.22 9.36 11.49
N GLY A 198 4.03 9.05 11.05
CA GLY A 198 2.88 9.92 11.11
C GLY A 198 2.14 9.63 12.41
N LYS A 199 2.60 10.22 13.51
CA LYS A 199 1.77 10.32 14.70
C LYS A 199 0.65 11.32 14.38
N GLY A 200 -0.53 10.82 14.05
CA GLY A 200 -1.70 11.67 13.83
C GLY A 200 -2.84 10.99 13.07
N LEU A 201 -4.03 11.54 13.20
CA LEU A 201 -5.26 11.07 12.54
C LEU A 201 -5.13 11.01 11.00
N LEU A 202 -4.29 11.88 10.41
CA LEU A 202 -4.04 11.96 8.96
C LEU A 202 -2.96 11.00 8.45
N SER A 203 -2.29 10.23 9.35
CA SER A 203 -1.33 9.23 8.91
C SER A 203 -2.04 8.09 8.19
N ARG A 204 -1.64 7.80 6.95
CA ARG A 204 -2.19 6.70 6.14
C ARG A 204 -1.73 5.33 6.64
N TYR A 205 -0.63 5.27 7.38
CA TYR A 205 -0.08 4.02 7.87
C TYR A 205 -0.31 3.88 9.37
N PRO A 206 -0.62 2.66 9.87
CA PRO A 206 -0.64 2.40 11.29
C PRO A 206 0.74 2.68 11.88
N ASP A 207 0.78 3.06 13.15
CA ASP A 207 2.03 3.14 13.87
C ASP A 207 2.74 1.76 13.84
N LEU A 208 4.01 1.74 13.50
CA LEU A 208 4.81 0.52 13.43
C LEU A 208 4.78 -0.22 14.78
N ASP A 209 4.93 0.52 15.88
CA ASP A 209 4.90 -0.04 17.22
C ASP A 209 3.58 -0.77 17.50
N ARG A 210 2.45 -0.22 17.03
CA ARG A 210 1.14 -0.85 17.15
C ARG A 210 1.02 -2.11 16.31
N ARG A 211 1.57 -2.13 15.08
CA ARG A 211 1.59 -3.34 14.22
C ARG A 211 2.43 -4.44 14.86
N VAL A 212 3.64 -4.10 15.31
CA VAL A 212 4.55 -5.03 15.97
C VAL A 212 3.94 -5.60 17.25
N GLN A 213 3.36 -4.75 18.09
CA GLN A 213 2.72 -5.20 19.33
C GLN A 213 1.57 -6.18 19.05
N ARG A 214 0.72 -5.88 18.06
CA ARG A 214 -0.37 -6.77 17.66
C ARG A 214 0.12 -8.13 17.17
N LEU A 215 1.22 -8.16 16.41
CA LEU A 215 1.84 -9.41 15.95
C LEU A 215 2.43 -10.23 17.11
N ILE A 216 2.99 -9.57 18.12
CA ILE A 216 3.47 -10.23 19.35
C ILE A 216 2.28 -10.83 20.12
N ASP A 217 1.16 -10.12 20.23
CA ASP A 217 -0.02 -10.59 20.90
C ASP A 217 -0.62 -11.83 20.18
N MET A 218 -0.70 -11.79 18.85
CA MET A 218 -1.09 -12.95 18.03
C MET A 218 -0.15 -14.15 18.24
N ALA A 219 1.15 -13.92 18.39
CA ALA A 219 2.10 -15.00 18.69
C ALA A 219 1.85 -15.65 20.06
N ARG A 220 1.51 -14.85 21.06
CA ARG A 220 1.15 -15.33 22.41
C ARG A 220 -0.14 -16.14 22.38
N GLU A 221 -1.16 -15.66 21.70
CA GLU A 221 -2.44 -16.35 21.55
C GLU A 221 -2.26 -17.72 20.88
N MET A 222 -1.51 -17.78 19.78
CA MET A 222 -1.22 -19.04 19.08
C MET A 222 -0.45 -20.03 19.95
N LYS A 223 0.51 -19.57 20.74
CA LYS A 223 1.26 -20.43 21.68
C LYS A 223 0.34 -20.99 22.77
N THR A 224 -0.56 -20.16 23.30
CA THR A 224 -1.52 -20.59 24.33
C THR A 224 -2.49 -21.63 23.78
N GLN A 225 -3.01 -21.46 22.56
CA GLN A 225 -3.86 -22.44 21.91
C GLN A 225 -3.17 -23.78 21.69
N THR A 226 -1.87 -23.75 21.30
CA THR A 226 -1.09 -24.99 21.11
C THR A 226 -0.82 -25.75 22.40
N ILE A 227 -0.79 -25.06 23.55
CA ILE A 227 -0.58 -25.71 24.87
C ILE A 227 -1.89 -26.34 25.38
N LEU A 228 -3.04 -25.80 24.97
CA LEU A 228 -4.37 -26.24 25.41
C LEU A 228 -5.00 -27.34 24.53
N ALA A 229 -4.42 -27.59 23.34
CA ALA A 229 -4.86 -28.59 22.36
C ALA A 229 -4.07 -29.91 22.52
#